data_41fc294bad27f07e584990b35b834872
#
_entry.id   41fc294bad27f07e584990b35b834872
#
_cell.length_a   1.000
_cell.length_b   1.000
_cell.length_c   1.000
_cell.angle_alpha   90.00
_cell.angle_beta   90.00
_cell.angle_gamma   90.00
#
_symmetry.space_group_name_H-M   'P 1'
#
loop_
_entity.id
_entity.type
_entity.pdbx_description
1 polymer ?
#
loop_
_entity_poly.entity_id
_entity_poly.type
_entity_poly.pdbx_seq_one_letter_code
_entity_poly.pdbx_strand_id
1 'polypeptide(L)'
;MLSLRAVNQFYGSQHTLWNVNIDFPQGICTGIVGLPGMGKSTLMNCITGKLPVDSGTIIWHEAGAPPRNLLSPASTFTAPPTIGYVPQDRRIFSQLTVDENLHIAMRATGKSDPTSKNDVYALFPELYPLRQSRASALSPDDQYQLALASALVNRPRVLILDEPMYGAGHGFARRLGQLLVRLNRELGMTVLLAEQQLSFIRRVADRFCMLYRGRNVAQGHVNELDDDLIAHWMARDIRR
;
A
#
# COMPACT_ATOMS: atom_id res chain seq x y z
N MET A 1 7.44 -4.15 -11.98
CA MET A 1 6.21 -3.53 -12.48
C MET A 1 5.02 -4.44 -12.19
N LEU A 2 3.88 -3.88 -11.83
CA LEU A 2 2.64 -4.60 -11.58
C LEU A 2 1.57 -4.07 -12.53
N SER A 3 0.86 -4.99 -13.23
CA SER A 3 -0.18 -4.64 -14.20
C SER A 3 -1.48 -5.33 -13.88
N LEU A 4 -2.56 -4.57 -13.78
CA LEU A 4 -3.92 -5.06 -13.63
C LEU A 4 -4.63 -4.98 -14.98
N ARG A 5 -5.33 -6.04 -15.38
CA ARG A 5 -6.09 -6.09 -16.63
C ARG A 5 -7.47 -6.67 -16.40
N ALA A 6 -8.48 -5.88 -16.73
CA ALA A 6 -9.89 -6.23 -16.63
C ALA A 6 -10.30 -6.82 -15.27
N VAL A 7 -9.72 -6.30 -14.17
CA VAL A 7 -9.96 -6.82 -12.82
C VAL A 7 -11.38 -6.50 -12.38
N ASN A 8 -12.13 -7.56 -12.05
CA ASN A 8 -13.46 -7.49 -11.48
C ASN A 8 -13.50 -8.22 -10.15
N GLN A 9 -14.24 -7.66 -9.19
CA GLN A 9 -14.42 -8.26 -7.87
C GLN A 9 -15.83 -8.00 -7.34
N PHE A 10 -16.39 -9.02 -6.69
CA PHE A 10 -17.72 -8.99 -6.09
C PHE A 10 -17.66 -9.33 -4.60
N TYR A 11 -18.50 -8.65 -3.79
CA TYR A 11 -18.89 -9.11 -2.46
C TYR A 11 -20.30 -9.68 -2.54
N GLY A 12 -20.42 -11.00 -2.64
CA GLY A 12 -21.70 -11.66 -2.93
C GLY A 12 -22.25 -11.19 -4.28
N SER A 13 -23.40 -10.53 -4.29
CA SER A 13 -24.01 -9.95 -5.50
C SER A 13 -23.54 -8.52 -5.81
N GLN A 14 -22.81 -7.89 -4.89
CA GLN A 14 -22.36 -6.50 -5.07
C GLN A 14 -21.06 -6.44 -5.89
N HIS A 15 -21.14 -5.93 -7.11
CA HIS A 15 -19.99 -5.68 -7.97
C HIS A 15 -19.20 -4.47 -7.45
N THR A 16 -18.02 -4.68 -6.91
CA THR A 16 -17.22 -3.66 -6.23
C THR A 16 -16.12 -3.08 -7.11
N LEU A 17 -15.41 -3.93 -7.88
CA LEU A 17 -14.43 -3.46 -8.87
C LEU A 17 -14.90 -3.84 -10.26
N TRP A 18 -14.85 -2.86 -11.17
CA TRP A 18 -15.42 -2.96 -12.51
C TRP A 18 -14.34 -2.77 -13.58
N ASN A 19 -13.87 -3.85 -14.19
CA ASN A 19 -12.96 -3.83 -15.34
C ASN A 19 -11.75 -2.89 -15.11
N VAL A 20 -11.11 -3.01 -13.94
CA VAL A 20 -10.02 -2.12 -13.53
C VAL A 20 -8.76 -2.44 -14.32
N ASN A 21 -8.18 -1.41 -14.96
CA ASN A 21 -6.96 -1.50 -15.77
C ASN A 21 -5.95 -0.45 -15.28
N ILE A 22 -4.88 -0.86 -14.61
CA ILE A 22 -3.87 0.04 -14.04
C ILE A 22 -2.50 -0.57 -14.20
N ASP A 23 -1.51 0.27 -14.53
CA ASP A 23 -0.10 -0.08 -14.48
C ASP A 23 0.60 0.67 -13.33
N PHE A 24 1.32 -0.09 -12.50
CA PHE A 24 2.18 0.43 -11.45
C PHE A 24 3.63 0.21 -11.86
N PRO A 25 4.32 1.24 -12.39
CA PRO A 25 5.71 1.12 -12.79
C PRO A 25 6.64 0.86 -11.60
N GLN A 26 7.73 0.16 -11.84
CA GLN A 26 8.75 -0.10 -10.81
C GLN A 26 9.40 1.21 -10.36
N GLY A 27 9.65 1.34 -9.05
CA GLY A 27 10.32 2.50 -8.48
C GLY A 27 9.48 3.79 -8.50
N ILE A 28 8.17 3.70 -8.78
CA ILE A 28 7.26 4.84 -8.85
C ILE A 28 6.31 4.80 -7.65
N CYS A 29 6.05 5.96 -7.08
CA CYS A 29 4.98 6.13 -6.09
C CYS A 29 3.67 6.49 -6.82
N THR A 30 2.67 5.61 -6.73
CA THR A 30 1.35 5.83 -7.35
C THR A 30 0.28 6.04 -6.29
N GLY A 31 -0.36 7.20 -6.32
CA GLY A 31 -1.52 7.53 -5.49
C GLY A 31 -2.80 6.97 -6.08
N ILE A 32 -3.57 6.20 -5.30
CA ILE A 32 -4.90 5.76 -5.68
C ILE A 32 -5.90 6.63 -4.95
N VAL A 33 -6.52 7.53 -5.70
CA VAL A 33 -7.37 8.61 -5.22
C VAL A 33 -8.84 8.21 -5.34
N GLY A 34 -9.65 8.56 -4.37
CA GLY A 34 -11.09 8.36 -4.40
C GLY A 34 -11.71 8.58 -3.03
N LEU A 35 -13.00 8.89 -3.00
CA LEU A 35 -13.77 9.02 -1.77
C LEU A 35 -13.85 7.68 -1.00
N PRO A 36 -14.24 7.68 0.27
CA PRO A 36 -14.57 6.45 0.99
C PRO A 36 -15.59 5.60 0.21
N GLY A 37 -15.44 4.28 0.21
CA GLY A 37 -16.34 3.37 -0.50
C GLY A 37 -16.12 3.23 -2.01
N MET A 38 -15.18 3.94 -2.62
CA MET A 38 -14.91 3.87 -4.07
C MET A 38 -14.12 2.63 -4.52
N GLY A 39 -13.78 1.70 -3.60
CA GLY A 39 -13.12 0.43 -3.93
C GLY A 39 -11.60 0.42 -3.74
N LYS A 40 -10.99 1.47 -3.16
CA LYS A 40 -9.53 1.54 -2.94
C LYS A 40 -8.99 0.37 -2.13
N SER A 41 -9.51 0.14 -0.92
CA SER A 41 -9.08 -0.96 -0.05
C SER A 41 -9.39 -2.33 -0.65
N THR A 42 -10.50 -2.46 -1.40
CA THR A 42 -10.82 -3.67 -2.16
C THR A 42 -9.74 -3.96 -3.20
N LEU A 43 -9.31 -2.95 -3.95
CA LEU A 43 -8.24 -3.07 -4.93
C LEU A 43 -6.91 -3.51 -4.27
N MET A 44 -6.54 -2.89 -3.12
CA MET A 44 -5.34 -3.27 -2.36
C MET A 44 -5.41 -4.72 -1.87
N ASN A 45 -6.57 -5.16 -1.37
CA ASN A 45 -6.77 -6.52 -0.92
C ASN A 45 -6.71 -7.55 -2.09
N CYS A 46 -7.19 -7.19 -3.27
CA CYS A 46 -7.03 -8.02 -4.47
C CYS A 46 -5.55 -8.14 -4.87
N ILE A 47 -4.80 -7.03 -4.89
CA ILE A 47 -3.37 -7.04 -5.24
C ILE A 47 -2.56 -7.88 -4.24
N THR A 48 -2.91 -7.84 -2.96
CA THR A 48 -2.21 -8.60 -1.91
C THR A 48 -2.67 -10.06 -1.79
N GLY A 49 -3.65 -10.48 -2.59
CA GLY A 49 -4.22 -11.84 -2.54
C GLY A 49 -5.10 -12.11 -1.31
N LYS A 50 -5.42 -11.08 -0.51
CA LYS A 50 -6.32 -11.20 0.65
C LYS A 50 -7.78 -11.32 0.25
N LEU A 51 -8.12 -10.86 -0.95
CA LEU A 51 -9.45 -10.93 -1.53
C LEU A 51 -9.32 -11.58 -2.91
N PRO A 52 -10.14 -12.60 -3.23
CA PRO A 52 -10.13 -13.20 -4.54
C PRO A 52 -10.59 -12.21 -5.62
N VAL A 53 -10.08 -12.38 -6.82
CA VAL A 53 -10.49 -11.67 -8.03
C VAL A 53 -11.40 -12.58 -8.81
N ASP A 54 -12.59 -12.12 -9.18
CA ASP A 54 -13.58 -12.94 -9.87
C ASP A 54 -13.26 -13.10 -11.37
N SER A 55 -12.67 -12.05 -11.98
CA SER A 55 -12.13 -12.13 -13.34
C SER A 55 -11.06 -11.07 -13.59
N GLY A 56 -10.27 -11.27 -14.65
CA GLY A 56 -9.14 -10.44 -14.99
C GLY A 56 -7.82 -11.03 -14.54
N THR A 57 -6.74 -10.23 -14.57
CA THR A 57 -5.40 -10.68 -14.21
C THR A 57 -4.64 -9.60 -13.44
N ILE A 58 -3.76 -10.04 -12.53
CA ILE A 58 -2.78 -9.22 -11.82
C ILE A 58 -1.41 -9.78 -12.15
N ILE A 59 -0.65 -9.08 -12.99
CA ILE A 59 0.59 -9.59 -13.56
C ILE A 59 1.79 -8.84 -12.96
N TRP A 60 2.70 -9.62 -12.40
CA TRP A 60 4.01 -9.14 -11.96
C TRP A 60 5.02 -9.28 -13.09
N HIS A 61 5.72 -8.20 -13.37
CA HIS A 61 6.81 -8.14 -14.33
C HIS A 61 8.12 -7.87 -13.60
N GLU A 62 9.09 -8.73 -13.79
CA GLU A 62 10.44 -8.61 -13.26
C GLU A 62 11.44 -8.61 -14.43
N ALA A 63 12.48 -7.75 -14.36
CA ALA A 63 13.52 -7.74 -15.38
C ALA A 63 14.23 -9.11 -15.43
N GLY A 64 14.34 -9.69 -16.64
CA GLY A 64 14.99 -10.97 -16.85
C GLY A 64 14.17 -12.21 -16.46
N ALA A 65 12.90 -12.04 -16.06
CA ALA A 65 12.00 -13.15 -15.75
C ALA A 65 10.69 -13.07 -16.56
N PRO A 66 10.04 -14.20 -16.84
CA PRO A 66 8.74 -14.19 -17.51
C PRO A 66 7.67 -13.52 -16.64
N PRO A 67 6.68 -12.85 -17.26
CA PRO A 67 5.56 -12.28 -16.54
C PRO A 67 4.82 -13.33 -15.71
N ARG A 68 4.45 -12.98 -14.49
CA ARG A 68 3.79 -13.87 -13.55
C ARG A 68 2.42 -13.35 -13.16
N ASN A 69 1.37 -14.17 -13.38
CA ASN A 69 0.05 -13.86 -12.86
C ASN A 69 -0.03 -14.20 -11.36
N LEU A 70 -0.24 -13.19 -10.51
CA LEU A 70 -0.31 -13.36 -9.06
C LEU A 70 -1.57 -14.12 -8.61
N LEU A 71 -2.59 -14.23 -9.48
CA LEU A 71 -3.83 -14.97 -9.21
C LEU A 71 -3.74 -16.47 -9.52
N SER A 72 -2.71 -16.89 -10.26
CA SER A 72 -2.50 -18.30 -10.56
C SER A 72 -1.95 -19.02 -9.34
N PRO A 73 -2.38 -20.29 -9.08
CA PRO A 73 -1.73 -21.14 -8.10
C PRO A 73 -0.22 -21.11 -8.36
N ALA A 74 0.56 -20.88 -7.33
CA ALA A 74 2.00 -20.70 -7.46
C ALA A 74 2.60 -21.87 -8.24
N SER A 75 3.13 -21.62 -9.44
CA SER A 75 4.04 -22.56 -10.08
C SER A 75 5.25 -22.69 -9.15
N THR A 76 5.61 -23.91 -8.84
CA THR A 76 6.41 -24.39 -7.72
C THR A 76 7.86 -23.90 -7.64
N PHE A 77 8.32 -22.98 -8.48
CA PHE A 77 9.75 -22.74 -8.66
C PHE A 77 10.27 -21.33 -8.32
N THR A 78 9.41 -20.35 -8.06
CA THR A 78 9.87 -19.02 -7.67
C THR A 78 9.00 -18.44 -6.54
N ALA A 79 9.65 -17.96 -5.47
CA ALA A 79 8.95 -17.27 -4.39
C ALA A 79 8.13 -16.08 -4.93
N PRO A 80 6.90 -15.85 -4.43
CA PRO A 80 6.13 -14.68 -4.82
C PRO A 80 6.89 -13.39 -4.49
N PRO A 81 6.69 -12.30 -5.26
CA PRO A 81 7.25 -11.02 -4.91
C PRO A 81 6.79 -10.64 -3.50
N THR A 82 7.72 -10.17 -2.69
CA THR A 82 7.36 -9.70 -1.35
C THR A 82 6.65 -8.36 -1.45
N ILE A 83 5.41 -8.32 -0.99
CA ILE A 83 4.59 -7.12 -0.89
C ILE A 83 4.44 -6.77 0.58
N GLY A 84 4.93 -5.60 0.99
CA GLY A 84 4.64 -5.01 2.29
C GLY A 84 3.27 -4.34 2.23
N TYR A 85 2.39 -4.62 3.20
CA TYR A 85 1.07 -4.03 3.23
C TYR A 85 0.71 -3.51 4.62
N VAL A 86 0.39 -2.24 4.70
CA VAL A 86 -0.14 -1.59 5.90
C VAL A 86 -1.60 -1.23 5.64
N PRO A 87 -2.55 -1.98 6.21
CA PRO A 87 -3.97 -1.68 6.10
C PRO A 87 -4.36 -0.49 7.00
N GLN A 88 -5.54 0.08 6.77
CA GLN A 88 -6.09 1.20 7.54
C GLN A 88 -6.18 0.89 9.06
N ASP A 89 -6.48 -0.37 9.44
CA ASP A 89 -6.55 -0.84 10.83
C ASP A 89 -5.18 -1.20 11.45
N ARG A 90 -4.09 -0.95 10.73
CA ARG A 90 -2.68 -1.14 11.14
C ARG A 90 -2.25 -2.57 11.44
N ARG A 91 -3.12 -3.45 11.91
CA ARG A 91 -2.91 -4.89 12.22
C ARG A 91 -1.61 -5.22 12.95
N ILE A 92 -1.36 -4.55 14.06
CA ILE A 92 -0.27 -4.88 14.99
C ILE A 92 -0.76 -5.83 16.10
N PHE A 93 0.13 -6.63 16.66
CA PHE A 93 -0.15 -7.46 17.84
C PHE A 93 -0.06 -6.59 19.10
N SER A 94 -1.18 -6.05 19.54
CA SER A 94 -1.27 -5.04 20.59
C SER A 94 -0.70 -5.48 21.94
N GLN A 95 -0.78 -6.77 22.27
CA GLN A 95 -0.30 -7.35 23.54
C GLN A 95 1.19 -7.69 23.52
N LEU A 96 1.80 -7.71 22.35
CA LEU A 96 3.23 -7.98 22.15
C LEU A 96 4.03 -6.69 22.18
N THR A 97 5.32 -6.79 22.49
CA THR A 97 6.26 -5.69 22.41
C THR A 97 6.52 -5.29 20.94
N VAL A 98 7.11 -4.11 20.74
CA VAL A 98 7.61 -3.68 19.42
C VAL A 98 8.54 -4.73 18.83
N ASP A 99 9.49 -5.21 19.63
CA ASP A 99 10.49 -6.20 19.24
C ASP A 99 9.88 -7.53 18.82
N GLU A 100 8.86 -8.00 19.55
CA GLU A 100 8.12 -9.24 19.24
C GLU A 100 7.29 -9.09 17.96
N ASN A 101 6.64 -7.93 17.75
CA ASN A 101 5.91 -7.64 16.51
C ASN A 101 6.85 -7.74 15.29
N LEU A 102 8.01 -7.10 15.36
CA LEU A 102 9.01 -7.16 14.29
C LEU A 102 9.52 -8.59 14.07
N HIS A 103 9.76 -9.34 15.16
CA HIS A 103 10.22 -10.73 15.08
C HIS A 103 9.21 -11.64 14.38
N ILE A 104 7.91 -11.50 14.69
CA ILE A 104 6.85 -12.26 14.00
C ILE A 104 6.81 -11.89 12.52
N ALA A 105 6.88 -10.59 12.20
CA ALA A 105 6.86 -10.13 10.81
C ALA A 105 8.04 -10.70 10.01
N MET A 106 9.25 -10.76 10.60
CA MET A 106 10.42 -11.38 9.97
C MET A 106 10.20 -12.86 9.65
N ARG A 107 9.62 -13.61 10.61
CA ARG A 107 9.41 -15.05 10.44
C ARG A 107 8.32 -15.41 9.44
N ALA A 108 7.35 -14.51 9.21
CA ALA A 108 6.22 -14.75 8.32
C ALA A 108 6.63 -15.07 6.86
N THR A 109 7.83 -14.65 6.42
CA THR A 109 8.33 -14.93 5.07
C THR A 109 9.32 -16.10 5.00
N GLY A 110 9.61 -16.78 6.12
CA GLY A 110 10.60 -17.86 6.19
C GLY A 110 12.04 -17.42 6.01
N LYS A 111 12.31 -16.12 5.88
CA LYS A 111 13.65 -15.52 5.73
C LYS A 111 13.99 -14.76 7.00
N SER A 112 14.74 -15.38 7.91
CA SER A 112 15.27 -14.70 9.10
C SER A 112 16.64 -14.11 8.77
N ASP A 113 16.69 -12.85 8.33
CA ASP A 113 17.94 -12.09 8.26
C ASP A 113 18.01 -11.16 9.49
N PRO A 114 18.90 -11.44 10.46
CA PRO A 114 19.02 -10.61 11.66
C PRO A 114 19.35 -9.14 11.37
N THR A 115 20.00 -8.85 10.23
CA THR A 115 20.36 -7.48 9.84
C THR A 115 19.13 -6.65 9.48
N SER A 116 18.05 -7.28 8.99
CA SER A 116 16.80 -6.60 8.62
C SER A 116 16.18 -5.80 9.77
N LYS A 117 16.33 -6.27 11.01
CA LYS A 117 15.80 -5.58 12.20
C LYS A 117 16.58 -4.31 12.52
N ASN A 118 17.92 -4.34 12.38
CA ASN A 118 18.76 -3.17 12.58
C ASN A 118 18.48 -2.12 11.50
N ASP A 119 18.28 -2.53 10.26
CA ASP A 119 17.91 -1.63 9.16
C ASP A 119 16.57 -0.95 9.42
N VAL A 120 15.60 -1.70 9.96
CA VAL A 120 14.28 -1.16 10.33
C VAL A 120 14.42 -0.12 11.45
N TYR A 121 15.21 -0.37 12.50
CA TYR A 121 15.45 0.61 13.55
C TYR A 121 16.22 1.83 13.04
N ALA A 122 17.08 1.67 12.02
CA ALA A 122 17.72 2.81 11.37
C ALA A 122 16.73 3.68 10.57
N LEU A 123 15.65 3.08 10.04
CA LEU A 123 14.56 3.80 9.37
C LEU A 123 13.57 4.42 10.37
N PHE A 124 13.39 3.80 11.54
CA PHE A 124 12.45 4.20 12.60
C PHE A 124 13.18 4.32 13.95
N PRO A 125 14.09 5.29 14.11
CA PRO A 125 14.89 5.43 15.33
C PRO A 125 14.03 5.66 16.58
N GLU A 126 12.84 6.23 16.43
CA GLU A 126 11.88 6.46 17.53
C GLU A 126 11.34 5.17 18.14
N LEU A 127 11.31 4.06 17.37
CA LEU A 127 10.85 2.77 17.86
C LEU A 127 11.91 2.05 18.73
N TYR A 128 13.19 2.36 18.55
CA TYR A 128 14.25 1.67 19.29
C TYR A 128 14.18 1.83 20.82
N PRO A 129 13.97 3.04 21.37
CA PRO A 129 13.74 3.20 22.81
C PRO A 129 12.49 2.46 23.31
N LEU A 130 11.48 2.31 22.45
CA LEU A 130 10.19 1.70 22.76
C LEU A 130 10.18 0.18 22.49
N ARG A 131 11.30 -0.44 22.11
CA ARG A 131 11.35 -1.83 21.64
C ARG A 131 10.81 -2.87 22.62
N GLN A 132 10.88 -2.59 23.93
CA GLN A 132 10.37 -3.46 24.99
C GLN A 132 8.96 -3.04 25.47
N SER A 133 8.42 -1.95 24.96
CA SER A 133 7.06 -1.51 25.27
C SER A 133 6.04 -2.33 24.49
N ARG A 134 4.89 -2.62 25.14
CA ARG A 134 3.76 -3.25 24.44
C ARG A 134 3.21 -2.31 23.39
N ALA A 135 2.80 -2.85 22.24
CA ALA A 135 2.25 -2.06 21.15
C ALA A 135 0.96 -1.32 21.55
N SER A 136 0.17 -1.85 22.51
CA SER A 136 -0.99 -1.18 23.07
C SER A 136 -0.67 0.09 23.86
N ALA A 137 0.55 0.24 24.36
CA ALA A 137 0.99 1.41 25.12
C ALA A 137 1.60 2.52 24.24
N LEU A 138 1.76 2.26 22.95
CA LEU A 138 2.31 3.21 22.00
C LEU A 138 1.29 4.29 21.64
N SER A 139 1.79 5.48 21.27
CA SER A 139 0.96 6.50 20.64
C SER A 139 0.39 6.00 19.29
N PRO A 140 -0.73 6.56 18.79
CA PRO A 140 -1.27 6.22 17.48
C PRO A 140 -0.26 6.34 16.33
N ASP A 141 0.61 7.35 16.39
CA ASP A 141 1.67 7.55 15.40
C ASP A 141 2.75 6.46 15.49
N ASP A 142 3.18 6.07 16.70
CA ASP A 142 4.16 5.01 16.90
C ASP A 142 3.60 3.64 16.53
N GLN A 143 2.30 3.38 16.78
CA GLN A 143 1.62 2.19 16.31
C GLN A 143 1.63 2.09 14.77
N TYR A 144 1.44 3.22 14.09
CA TYR A 144 1.53 3.23 12.63
C TYR A 144 2.97 3.00 12.16
N GLN A 145 3.95 3.63 12.83
CA GLN A 145 5.37 3.37 12.54
C GLN A 145 5.72 1.89 12.74
N LEU A 146 5.21 1.24 13.79
CA LEU A 146 5.40 -0.19 14.03
C LEU A 146 4.78 -1.04 12.91
N ALA A 147 3.56 -0.71 12.45
CA ALA A 147 2.92 -1.41 11.34
C ALA A 147 3.74 -1.27 10.04
N LEU A 148 4.25 -0.07 9.77
CA LEU A 148 5.09 0.21 8.61
C LEU A 148 6.45 -0.50 8.73
N ALA A 149 7.08 -0.48 9.89
CA ALA A 149 8.32 -1.20 10.21
C ALA A 149 8.15 -2.71 9.98
N SER A 150 7.03 -3.27 10.44
CA SER A 150 6.68 -4.69 10.24
C SER A 150 6.47 -5.04 8.76
N ALA A 151 5.90 -4.13 7.98
CA ALA A 151 5.75 -4.33 6.54
C ALA A 151 7.08 -4.26 5.78
N LEU A 152 8.05 -3.46 6.27
CA LEU A 152 9.34 -3.22 5.63
C LEU A 152 10.44 -4.21 6.05
N VAL A 153 10.31 -4.89 7.19
CA VAL A 153 11.37 -5.74 7.77
C VAL A 153 11.83 -6.86 6.82
N ASN A 154 10.98 -7.32 5.92
CA ASN A 154 11.31 -8.33 4.92
C ASN A 154 11.78 -7.74 3.58
N ARG A 155 12.15 -6.46 3.55
CA ARG A 155 12.63 -5.74 2.35
C ARG A 155 11.74 -5.98 1.13
N PRO A 156 10.44 -5.59 1.20
CA PRO A 156 9.51 -5.80 0.09
C PRO A 156 9.91 -4.98 -1.13
N ARG A 157 9.54 -5.46 -2.32
CA ARG A 157 9.72 -4.70 -3.57
C ARG A 157 8.61 -3.68 -3.80
N VAL A 158 7.43 -3.95 -3.25
CA VAL A 158 6.27 -3.08 -3.29
C VAL A 158 5.77 -2.84 -1.88
N LEU A 159 5.55 -1.59 -1.54
CA LEU A 159 4.90 -1.17 -0.31
C LEU A 159 3.50 -0.63 -0.64
N ILE A 160 2.50 -1.20 -0.01
CA ILE A 160 1.11 -0.78 -0.15
C ILE A 160 0.64 -0.16 1.16
N LEU A 161 0.13 1.07 1.10
CA LEU A 161 -0.42 1.80 2.24
C LEU A 161 -1.89 2.13 1.98
N ASP A 162 -2.76 1.75 2.89
CA ASP A 162 -4.20 1.98 2.78
C ASP A 162 -4.65 3.02 3.81
N GLU A 163 -5.01 4.21 3.34
CA GLU A 163 -5.45 5.39 4.09
C GLU A 163 -4.55 5.73 5.30
N PRO A 164 -3.23 5.94 5.10
CA PRO A 164 -2.28 6.18 6.18
C PRO A 164 -2.56 7.45 7.00
N MET A 165 -3.28 8.41 6.42
CA MET A 165 -3.62 9.68 7.10
C MET A 165 -4.87 9.54 7.99
N TYR A 166 -5.55 8.40 7.97
CA TYR A 166 -6.75 8.20 8.80
C TYR A 166 -6.38 8.18 10.29
N GLY A 167 -6.90 9.15 11.04
CA GLY A 167 -6.62 9.31 12.48
C GLY A 167 -5.17 9.72 12.82
N ALA A 168 -4.42 10.21 11.85
CA ALA A 168 -3.03 10.65 12.04
C ALA A 168 -2.96 12.06 12.63
N GLY A 169 -1.97 12.28 13.50
CA GLY A 169 -1.66 13.61 14.06
C GLY A 169 -1.03 14.55 13.02
N HIS A 170 -1.09 15.86 13.26
CA HIS A 170 -0.61 16.90 12.32
C HIS A 170 0.87 16.72 11.92
N GLY A 171 1.74 16.27 12.84
CA GLY A 171 3.16 16.05 12.54
C GLY A 171 3.46 14.76 11.77
N PHE A 172 2.55 13.79 11.83
CA PHE A 172 2.74 12.47 11.24
C PHE A 172 2.79 12.52 9.71
N ALA A 173 1.87 13.28 9.07
CA ALA A 173 1.82 13.42 7.63
C ALA A 173 3.16 13.92 7.03
N ARG A 174 3.86 14.82 7.74
CA ARG A 174 5.17 15.31 7.31
C ARG A 174 6.23 14.21 7.40
N ARG A 175 6.31 13.51 8.55
CA ARG A 175 7.29 12.43 8.76
C ARG A 175 7.07 11.28 7.77
N LEU A 176 5.83 10.83 7.62
CA LEU A 176 5.50 9.77 6.66
C LEU A 176 5.83 10.19 5.23
N GLY A 177 5.49 11.43 4.84
CA GLY A 177 5.81 11.93 3.51
C GLY A 177 7.33 11.92 3.23
N GLN A 178 8.16 12.36 4.18
CA GLN A 178 9.62 12.30 4.06
C GLN A 178 10.14 10.87 3.95
N LEU A 179 9.60 9.96 4.75
CA LEU A 179 9.97 8.54 4.70
C LEU A 179 9.59 7.91 3.36
N LEU A 180 8.38 8.16 2.84
CA LEU A 180 7.94 7.61 1.55
C LEU A 180 8.81 8.11 0.39
N VAL A 181 9.15 9.40 0.39
CA VAL A 181 10.07 9.97 -0.60
C VAL A 181 11.44 9.31 -0.53
N ARG A 182 11.96 9.08 0.69
CA ARG A 182 13.23 8.38 0.89
C ARG A 182 13.18 6.93 0.40
N LEU A 183 12.16 6.17 0.82
CA LEU A 183 11.97 4.77 0.39
C LEU A 183 11.87 4.65 -1.14
N ASN A 184 11.14 5.56 -1.77
CA ASN A 184 10.95 5.54 -3.20
C ASN A 184 12.18 6.02 -3.97
N ARG A 185 12.70 7.22 -3.67
CA ARG A 185 13.77 7.86 -4.48
C ARG A 185 15.17 7.35 -4.17
N GLU A 186 15.46 7.04 -2.89
CA GLU A 186 16.79 6.58 -2.50
C GLU A 186 16.92 5.06 -2.57
N LEU A 187 15.84 4.32 -2.22
CA LEU A 187 15.87 2.86 -2.17
C LEU A 187 15.16 2.20 -3.37
N GLY A 188 14.62 2.98 -4.31
CA GLY A 188 13.96 2.48 -5.53
C GLY A 188 12.68 1.67 -5.26
N MET A 189 12.05 1.83 -4.09
CA MET A 189 10.86 1.08 -3.70
C MET A 189 9.65 1.54 -4.50
N THR A 190 8.88 0.59 -5.02
CA THR A 190 7.58 0.88 -5.61
C THR A 190 6.55 1.08 -4.49
N VAL A 191 5.80 2.19 -4.52
CA VAL A 191 4.81 2.51 -3.49
C VAL A 191 3.42 2.66 -4.11
N LEU A 192 2.44 1.97 -3.56
CA LEU A 192 1.03 2.14 -3.85
C LEU A 192 0.37 2.76 -2.63
N LEU A 193 -0.21 3.93 -2.80
CA LEU A 193 -0.77 4.74 -1.72
C LEU A 193 -2.25 5.00 -1.98
N ALA A 194 -3.14 4.25 -1.32
CA ALA A 194 -4.56 4.57 -1.33
C ALA A 194 -4.84 5.68 -0.33
N GLU A 195 -5.35 6.81 -0.79
CA GLU A 195 -5.55 7.98 0.06
C GLU A 195 -6.65 8.90 -0.53
N GLN A 196 -7.37 9.59 0.35
CA GLN A 196 -8.36 10.59 -0.03
C GLN A 196 -7.84 12.03 0.11
N GLN A 197 -6.79 12.26 0.90
CA GLN A 197 -6.18 13.58 1.10
C GLN A 197 -5.28 13.94 -0.07
N LEU A 198 -5.81 14.74 -0.99
CA LEU A 198 -5.12 15.13 -2.23
C LEU A 198 -3.81 15.89 -1.98
N SER A 199 -3.78 16.73 -0.96
CA SER A 199 -2.56 17.47 -0.58
C SER A 199 -1.42 16.54 -0.18
N PHE A 200 -1.73 15.39 0.43
CA PHE A 200 -0.74 14.37 0.74
C PHE A 200 -0.27 13.63 -0.52
N ILE A 201 -1.21 13.19 -1.36
CA ILE A 201 -0.90 12.54 -2.66
C ILE A 201 -0.01 13.45 -3.52
N ARG A 202 -0.40 14.72 -3.74
CA ARG A 202 0.37 15.69 -4.54
C ARG A 202 1.80 15.90 -4.04
N ARG A 203 2.04 15.68 -2.75
CA ARG A 203 3.36 15.85 -2.13
C ARG A 203 4.26 14.64 -2.30
N VAL A 204 3.72 13.42 -2.34
CA VAL A 204 4.52 12.19 -2.23
C VAL A 204 4.46 11.30 -3.47
N ALA A 205 3.40 11.38 -4.26
CA ALA A 205 3.22 10.53 -5.43
C ALA A 205 3.83 11.14 -6.71
N ASP A 206 4.25 10.28 -7.62
CA ASP A 206 4.70 10.64 -8.97
C ASP A 206 3.54 10.53 -9.96
N ARG A 207 2.67 9.55 -9.74
CA ARG A 207 1.50 9.26 -10.58
C ARG A 207 0.25 9.11 -9.72
N PHE A 208 -0.89 9.24 -10.37
CA PHE A 208 -2.17 8.94 -9.74
C PHE A 208 -3.04 8.02 -10.59
N CYS A 209 -3.95 7.33 -9.92
CA CYS A 209 -5.10 6.66 -10.49
C CYS A 209 -6.33 7.02 -9.66
N MET A 210 -7.37 7.53 -10.31
CA MET A 210 -8.62 7.89 -9.64
C MET A 210 -9.62 6.75 -9.75
N LEU A 211 -10.10 6.27 -8.60
CA LEU A 211 -11.18 5.31 -8.52
C LEU A 211 -12.50 6.01 -8.20
N TYR A 212 -13.50 5.71 -9.01
CA TYR A 212 -14.87 6.14 -8.81
C TYR A 212 -15.83 4.97 -9.03
N ARG A 213 -16.60 4.61 -7.99
CA ARG A 213 -17.52 3.46 -7.99
C ARG A 213 -16.89 2.18 -8.57
N GLY A 214 -15.70 1.84 -8.10
CA GLY A 214 -14.96 0.65 -8.48
C GLY A 214 -14.34 0.66 -9.88
N ARG A 215 -14.35 1.80 -10.59
CA ARG A 215 -13.74 1.97 -11.91
C ARG A 215 -12.54 2.90 -11.83
N ASN A 216 -11.48 2.63 -12.57
CA ASN A 216 -10.44 3.64 -12.79
C ASN A 216 -10.91 4.60 -13.88
N VAL A 217 -11.15 5.85 -13.50
CA VAL A 217 -11.78 6.87 -14.35
C VAL A 217 -10.81 7.91 -14.88
N ALA A 218 -9.67 8.07 -14.22
CA ALA A 218 -8.57 8.92 -14.65
C ALA A 218 -7.26 8.38 -14.11
N GLN A 219 -6.18 8.58 -14.85
CA GLN A 219 -4.81 8.27 -14.43
C GLN A 219 -3.81 9.11 -15.20
N GLY A 220 -2.70 9.45 -14.57
CA GLY A 220 -1.68 10.30 -15.18
C GLY A 220 -0.53 10.63 -14.23
N HIS A 221 0.24 11.66 -14.56
CA HIS A 221 1.21 12.25 -13.65
C HIS A 221 0.50 13.03 -12.54
N VAL A 222 1.07 13.07 -11.35
CA VAL A 222 0.46 13.74 -10.20
C VAL A 222 0.16 15.23 -10.45
N ASN A 223 0.93 15.89 -11.31
CA ASN A 223 0.70 17.28 -11.69
C ASN A 223 -0.60 17.51 -12.49
N GLU A 224 -1.16 16.45 -13.09
CA GLU A 224 -2.43 16.47 -13.83
C GLU A 224 -3.64 16.26 -12.87
N LEU A 225 -3.36 15.96 -11.60
CA LEU A 225 -4.40 15.82 -10.57
C LEU A 225 -4.78 17.21 -10.05
N ASP A 226 -5.56 17.94 -10.83
CA ASP A 226 -6.06 19.27 -10.47
C ASP A 226 -7.46 19.22 -9.84
N ASP A 227 -7.91 20.38 -9.37
CA ASP A 227 -9.20 20.48 -8.69
C ASP A 227 -10.37 20.38 -9.68
N ASP A 228 -10.17 20.73 -10.95
CA ASP A 228 -11.19 20.63 -12.01
C ASP A 228 -11.46 19.17 -12.37
N LEU A 229 -10.42 18.35 -12.49
CA LEU A 229 -10.57 16.91 -12.69
C LEU A 229 -11.35 16.27 -11.54
N ILE A 230 -11.03 16.66 -10.31
CA ILE A 230 -11.69 16.14 -9.11
C ILE A 230 -13.15 16.59 -9.07
N ALA A 231 -13.43 17.89 -9.29
CA ALA A 231 -14.77 18.44 -9.31
C ALA A 231 -15.62 17.78 -10.38
N HIS A 232 -15.05 17.49 -11.57
CA HIS A 232 -15.75 16.80 -12.66
C HIS A 232 -16.30 15.43 -12.23
N TRP A 233 -15.51 14.65 -11.48
CA TRP A 233 -15.94 13.33 -11.03
C TRP A 233 -16.80 13.37 -9.78
N MET A 234 -16.55 14.30 -8.84
CA MET A 234 -17.37 14.47 -7.63
C MET A 234 -18.75 15.06 -7.94
N ALA A 235 -18.86 16.00 -8.90
CA ALA A 235 -20.15 16.60 -9.27
C ALA A 235 -21.15 15.60 -9.90
N ARG A 236 -20.69 14.45 -10.36
CA ARG A 236 -21.55 13.37 -10.88
C ARG A 236 -22.35 12.65 -9.79
N ASP A 237 -21.93 12.73 -8.52
CA ASP A 237 -22.68 12.15 -7.39
C ASP A 237 -23.81 13.06 -6.89
N ILE A 238 -23.72 14.38 -7.12
CA ILE A 238 -24.72 15.36 -6.65
C ILE A 238 -25.96 15.37 -7.54
N ARG A 239 -25.90 14.79 -8.75
CA ARG A 239 -26.99 14.82 -9.76
C ARG A 239 -27.77 13.50 -9.87
N ARG A 240 -27.67 12.62 -8.92
CA ARG A 240 -28.48 11.39 -8.80
C ARG A 240 -28.96 11.26 -7.36
#